data_0b16aa05c94f718dd61f8716ac555bf8
#
_entry.id   0b16aa05c94f718dd61f8716ac555bf8
#
_cell.length_a   1.000
_cell.length_b   1.000
_cell.length_c   1.000
_cell.angle_alpha   90.00
_cell.angle_beta   90.00
_cell.angle_gamma   90.00
#
_symmetry.space_group_name_H-M   'P 1'
#
loop_
_entity.id
_entity.type
_entity.pdbx_description
1 polymer ?
#
loop_
_entity_poly.entity_id
_entity_poly.type
_entity_poly.pdbx_seq_one_letter_code
_entity_poly.pdbx_strand_id
1 'polypeptide(L)'
;MSRLIDKAVTHFDTKAMRELRVVEWDDTTIYAKNLTKAEISKCRSMADESDDNDLIMTFLVYSVVDEKGERLFDVGDKQKLKTSVDPKVIDKVADFVLNLSSQEEIEGN
;
A
#
# COMPACT_ATOMS: atom_id res chain seq x y z
N MET A 1 -24.30 -11.51 21.53
CA MET A 1 -23.04 -12.26 21.41
C MET A 1 -22.40 -12.02 20.03
N SER A 2 -21.14 -11.65 20.02
CA SER A 2 -20.45 -11.35 18.75
C SER A 2 -20.03 -12.63 18.04
N ARG A 3 -20.33 -12.70 16.76
CA ARG A 3 -19.85 -13.78 15.92
C ARG A 3 -18.38 -13.57 15.60
N LEU A 4 -17.67 -14.63 15.22
CA LEU A 4 -16.27 -14.53 14.81
C LEU A 4 -16.09 -13.57 13.65
N ILE A 5 -17.03 -13.58 12.67
CA ILE A 5 -16.93 -12.65 11.53
C ILE A 5 -16.95 -11.20 12.00
N ASP A 6 -17.77 -10.87 13.00
CA ASP A 6 -17.84 -9.50 13.53
C ASP A 6 -16.52 -9.11 14.19
N LYS A 7 -15.89 -10.04 14.88
CA LYS A 7 -14.58 -9.81 15.49
C LYS A 7 -13.51 -9.58 14.45
N ALA A 8 -13.55 -10.34 13.36
CA ALA A 8 -12.59 -10.20 12.26
C ALA A 8 -12.74 -8.84 11.57
N VAL A 9 -13.97 -8.40 11.32
CA VAL A 9 -14.24 -7.10 10.71
C VAL A 9 -13.76 -5.97 11.64
N THR A 10 -14.08 -6.05 12.91
CA THR A 10 -13.66 -5.04 13.88
C THR A 10 -12.15 -4.95 13.98
N HIS A 11 -11.47 -6.10 13.99
CA HIS A 11 -10.00 -6.12 14.00
C HIS A 11 -9.42 -5.35 12.81
N PHE A 12 -9.97 -5.59 11.61
CA PHE A 12 -9.50 -4.90 10.42
C PHE A 12 -9.80 -3.39 10.49
N ASP A 13 -11.03 -3.03 10.87
CA ASP A 13 -11.48 -1.63 10.92
C ASP A 13 -10.68 -0.80 11.92
N THR A 14 -10.23 -1.42 13.01
CA THR A 14 -9.49 -0.71 14.06
C THR A 14 -7.97 -0.75 13.85
N LYS A 15 -7.51 -1.46 12.83
CA LYS A 15 -6.09 -1.55 12.54
C LYS A 15 -5.57 -0.22 12.03
N ALA A 16 -4.63 0.37 12.75
CA ALA A 16 -4.08 1.68 12.40
C ALA A 16 -3.31 1.62 11.08
N MET A 17 -3.40 2.69 10.30
CA MET A 17 -2.53 2.88 9.14
C MET A 17 -1.12 3.17 9.63
N ARG A 18 -0.14 2.68 8.88
CA ARG A 18 1.26 2.97 9.18
C ARG A 18 1.69 4.19 8.39
N GLU A 19 2.70 4.89 8.89
CA GLU A 19 3.18 6.10 8.24
C GLU A 19 4.63 6.00 7.84
N LEU A 20 4.99 6.71 6.78
CA LEU A 20 6.35 6.84 6.30
C LEU A 20 6.60 8.29 5.90
N ARG A 21 7.68 8.86 6.39
CA ARG A 21 8.12 10.18 5.99
C ARG A 21 9.07 10.04 4.82
N VAL A 22 8.71 10.63 3.68
CA VAL A 22 9.52 10.58 2.47
C VAL A 22 10.24 11.93 2.33
N VAL A 23 11.48 11.97 2.78
CA VAL A 23 12.28 13.19 2.78
C VAL A 23 12.48 13.70 1.34
N GLU A 24 12.68 12.78 0.41
CA GLU A 24 12.91 13.08 -1.00
C GLU A 24 11.72 13.74 -1.68
N TRP A 25 10.53 13.61 -1.11
CA TRP A 25 9.30 14.21 -1.65
C TRP A 25 8.85 15.37 -0.76
N ASP A 26 9.73 16.35 -0.62
CA ASP A 26 9.48 17.55 0.20
C ASP A 26 9.11 17.21 1.64
N ASP A 27 9.72 16.14 2.17
CA ASP A 27 9.49 15.76 3.54
C ASP A 27 8.02 15.44 3.84
N THR A 28 7.35 14.85 2.86
CA THR A 28 5.93 14.51 2.95
C THR A 28 5.75 13.20 3.72
N THR A 29 4.81 13.19 4.65
CA THR A 29 4.41 11.97 5.34
C THR A 29 3.27 11.31 4.57
N ILE A 30 3.46 10.04 4.24
CA ILE A 30 2.43 9.24 3.57
C ILE A 30 2.00 8.11 4.49
N TYR A 31 0.85 7.53 4.21
CA TYR A 31 0.29 6.45 5.02
C TYR A 31 -0.01 5.26 4.13
N ALA A 32 0.11 4.07 4.68
CA ALA A 32 -0.25 2.83 3.98
C ALA A 32 -1.62 2.38 4.47
N LYS A 33 -2.58 2.37 3.56
CA LYS A 33 -3.92 1.88 3.82
C LYS A 33 -3.88 0.34 3.93
N ASN A 34 -4.58 -0.20 4.90
CA ASN A 34 -4.75 -1.65 5.01
C ASN A 34 -5.72 -2.12 3.92
N LEU A 35 -5.33 -3.13 3.17
CA LEU A 35 -6.15 -3.65 2.06
C LEU A 35 -6.83 -4.96 2.45
N THR A 36 -8.09 -5.11 2.02
CA THR A 36 -8.82 -6.37 2.15
C THR A 36 -8.36 -7.35 1.08
N LYS A 37 -8.72 -8.61 1.23
CA LYS A 37 -8.47 -9.63 0.20
C LYS A 37 -9.06 -9.24 -1.15
N ALA A 38 -10.27 -8.68 -1.13
CA ALA A 38 -10.94 -8.24 -2.36
C ALA A 38 -10.15 -7.12 -3.04
N GLU A 39 -9.65 -6.17 -2.27
CA GLU A 39 -8.84 -5.07 -2.81
C GLU A 39 -7.51 -5.56 -3.37
N ILE A 40 -6.87 -6.51 -2.70
CA ILE A 40 -5.64 -7.13 -3.20
C ILE A 40 -5.89 -7.85 -4.52
N SER A 41 -6.97 -8.62 -4.60
CA SER A 41 -7.36 -9.32 -5.83
C SER A 41 -7.64 -8.35 -6.97
N LYS A 42 -8.30 -7.24 -6.66
CA LYS A 42 -8.58 -6.20 -7.66
C LYS A 42 -7.28 -5.59 -8.19
N CYS A 43 -6.33 -5.31 -7.32
CA CYS A 43 -5.02 -4.78 -7.74
C CYS A 43 -4.33 -5.75 -8.70
N ARG A 44 -4.37 -7.05 -8.40
CA ARG A 44 -3.76 -8.06 -9.25
C ARG A 44 -4.44 -8.15 -10.61
N SER A 45 -5.77 -8.05 -10.64
CA SER A 45 -6.51 -8.12 -11.90
C SER A 45 -6.29 -6.90 -12.79
N MET A 46 -5.95 -5.76 -12.19
CA MET A 46 -5.71 -4.52 -12.93
C MET A 46 -4.27 -4.37 -13.40
N ALA A 47 -3.35 -5.15 -12.85
CA ALA A 47 -1.94 -5.05 -13.21
C ALA A 47 -1.68 -5.73 -14.56
N ASP A 48 -0.74 -5.18 -15.32
CA ASP A 48 -0.28 -5.78 -16.58
C ASP A 48 0.64 -6.95 -16.24
N GLU A 49 0.21 -8.15 -16.58
CA GLU A 49 0.95 -9.39 -16.32
C GLU A 49 2.30 -9.44 -17.03
N SER A 50 2.46 -8.71 -18.12
CA SER A 50 3.71 -8.68 -18.87
C SER A 50 4.76 -7.74 -18.26
N ASP A 51 4.40 -6.99 -17.23
CA ASP A 51 5.27 -6.02 -16.58
C ASP A 51 5.26 -6.26 -15.08
N ASP A 52 6.33 -6.86 -14.56
CA ASP A 52 6.47 -7.18 -13.14
C ASP A 52 6.33 -5.94 -12.25
N ASN A 53 6.75 -4.79 -12.74
CA ASN A 53 6.67 -3.55 -11.97
C ASN A 53 5.25 -3.00 -11.89
N ASP A 54 4.37 -3.37 -12.80
CA ASP A 54 3.03 -2.82 -12.83
C ASP A 54 2.21 -3.23 -11.61
N LEU A 55 2.39 -4.45 -11.13
CA LEU A 55 1.70 -4.90 -9.93
C LEU A 55 2.10 -4.05 -8.71
N ILE A 56 3.40 -3.79 -8.58
CA ILE A 56 3.93 -2.96 -7.49
C ILE A 56 3.36 -1.55 -7.59
N MET A 57 3.37 -0.96 -8.78
CA MET A 57 2.82 0.39 -8.98
C MET A 57 1.32 0.43 -8.68
N THR A 58 0.60 -0.61 -9.04
CA THR A 58 -0.84 -0.71 -8.74
C THR A 58 -1.07 -0.72 -7.23
N PHE A 59 -0.30 -1.51 -6.48
CA PHE A 59 -0.39 -1.51 -5.02
C PHE A 59 -0.06 -0.14 -4.43
N LEU A 60 0.95 0.54 -4.96
CA LEU A 60 1.29 1.89 -4.49
C LEU A 60 0.12 2.85 -4.68
N VAL A 61 -0.48 2.84 -5.85
CA VAL A 61 -1.61 3.74 -6.16
C VAL A 61 -2.78 3.51 -5.21
N TYR A 62 -3.07 2.26 -4.89
CA TYR A 62 -4.23 1.93 -4.04
C TYR A 62 -3.93 2.00 -2.55
N SER A 63 -2.66 1.89 -2.14
CA SER A 63 -2.30 1.81 -0.72
C SER A 63 -1.78 3.11 -0.15
N VAL A 64 -1.14 3.95 -0.96
CA VAL A 64 -0.59 5.21 -0.48
C VAL A 64 -1.70 6.24 -0.35
N VAL A 65 -1.93 6.68 0.88
CA VAL A 65 -3.02 7.60 1.20
C VAL A 65 -2.51 8.69 2.14
N ASP A 66 -3.33 9.72 2.34
CA ASP A 66 -3.05 10.74 3.34
C ASP A 66 -3.57 10.29 4.72
N GLU A 67 -3.46 11.15 5.72
CA GLU A 67 -3.89 10.83 7.08
C GLU A 67 -5.39 10.57 7.18
N LYS A 68 -6.17 11.05 6.22
CA LYS A 68 -7.62 10.84 6.15
C LYS A 68 -8.01 9.60 5.39
N GLY A 69 -7.04 8.90 4.80
CA GLY A 69 -7.29 7.71 4.01
C GLY A 69 -7.61 7.99 2.55
N GLU A 70 -7.40 9.22 2.08
CA GLU A 70 -7.64 9.57 0.69
C GLU A 70 -6.40 9.27 -0.15
N ARG A 71 -6.60 8.74 -1.35
CA ARG A 71 -5.49 8.40 -2.24
C ARG A 71 -4.69 9.61 -2.64
N LEU A 72 -3.37 9.46 -2.62
CA LEU A 72 -2.43 10.48 -3.04
C LEU A 72 -1.99 10.32 -4.50
N PHE A 73 -2.19 9.13 -5.07
CA PHE A 73 -1.89 8.84 -6.47
C PHE A 73 -3.14 8.34 -7.19
N ASP A 74 -3.21 8.64 -8.49
CA ASP A 74 -4.23 8.10 -9.39
C ASP A 74 -3.65 6.98 -10.23
N VAL A 75 -4.52 6.14 -10.80
CA VAL A 75 -4.10 5.10 -11.73
C VAL A 75 -3.29 5.69 -12.89
N GLY A 76 -3.66 6.89 -13.34
CA GLY A 76 -2.93 7.60 -14.40
C GLY A 76 -1.50 7.97 -14.02
N ASP A 77 -1.16 7.98 -12.74
CA ASP A 77 0.20 8.32 -12.29
C ASP A 77 1.18 7.16 -12.43
N LYS A 78 0.70 5.94 -12.69
CA LYS A 78 1.57 4.74 -12.77
C LYS A 78 2.71 4.93 -13.76
N GLN A 79 2.42 5.52 -14.92
CA GLN A 79 3.45 5.72 -15.94
C GLN A 79 4.55 6.66 -15.43
N LYS A 80 4.18 7.75 -14.78
CA LYS A 80 5.16 8.69 -14.22
C LYS A 80 5.96 8.06 -13.08
N LEU A 81 5.31 7.24 -12.27
CA LEU A 81 5.99 6.52 -11.19
C LEU A 81 7.07 5.59 -11.75
N LYS A 82 6.82 4.99 -12.91
CA LYS A 82 7.78 4.10 -13.57
C LYS A 82 8.92 4.83 -14.25
N THR A 83 8.66 6.02 -14.81
CA THR A 83 9.56 6.66 -15.75
C THR A 83 10.20 7.96 -15.26
N SER A 84 9.62 8.57 -14.24
CA SER A 84 10.01 9.94 -13.84
C SER A 84 10.33 10.09 -12.36
N VAL A 85 10.33 9.01 -11.60
CA VAL A 85 10.59 9.03 -10.16
C VAL A 85 11.83 8.19 -9.86
N ASP A 86 12.62 8.63 -8.88
CA ASP A 86 13.83 7.91 -8.48
C ASP A 86 13.46 6.48 -8.05
N PRO A 87 14.03 5.46 -8.71
CA PRO A 87 13.71 4.07 -8.38
C PRO A 87 14.05 3.69 -6.94
N LYS A 88 15.05 4.32 -6.33
CA LYS A 88 15.37 4.06 -4.91
C LYS A 88 14.26 4.50 -3.99
N VAL A 89 13.63 5.62 -4.30
CA VAL A 89 12.48 6.12 -3.51
C VAL A 89 11.27 5.23 -3.73
N ILE A 90 11.04 4.82 -4.98
CA ILE A 90 9.95 3.88 -5.29
C ILE A 90 10.14 2.57 -4.52
N ASP A 91 11.37 2.03 -4.50
CA ASP A 91 11.65 0.78 -3.76
C ASP A 91 11.39 0.96 -2.27
N LYS A 92 11.79 2.08 -1.71
CA LYS A 92 11.55 2.40 -0.30
C LYS A 92 10.06 2.43 0.03
N VAL A 93 9.27 3.09 -0.82
CA VAL A 93 7.81 3.18 -0.63
C VAL A 93 7.16 1.81 -0.85
N ALA A 94 7.61 1.07 -1.86
CA ALA A 94 7.10 -0.27 -2.13
C ALA A 94 7.36 -1.21 -0.96
N ASP A 95 8.56 -1.19 -0.41
CA ASP A 95 8.89 -1.99 0.78
C ASP A 95 8.00 -1.63 1.95
N PHE A 96 7.78 -0.34 2.16
CA PHE A 96 6.89 0.13 3.20
C PHE A 96 5.48 -0.41 3.04
N VAL A 97 4.94 -0.37 1.82
CA VAL A 97 3.57 -0.80 1.53
C VAL A 97 3.43 -2.32 1.59
N LEU A 98 4.40 -3.06 1.05
CA LEU A 98 4.25 -4.50 0.81
C LEU A 98 4.85 -5.38 1.90
N ASN A 99 5.89 -4.95 2.59
CA ASN A 99 6.70 -5.83 3.42
C ASN A 99 6.51 -5.69 4.92
N LEU A 100 5.86 -4.64 5.38
CA LEU A 100 5.73 -4.43 6.82
C LEU A 100 4.96 -5.55 7.53
N SER A 101 3.90 -6.04 6.91
CA SER A 101 3.11 -7.14 7.48
C SER A 101 3.92 -8.42 7.57
N SER A 102 4.72 -8.70 6.53
CA SER A 102 5.57 -9.88 6.51
C SER A 102 6.64 -9.83 7.60
N GLN A 103 7.23 -8.65 7.82
CA GLN A 103 8.21 -8.47 8.87
C GLN A 103 7.61 -8.68 10.25
N GLU A 104 6.42 -8.17 10.47
CA GLU A 104 5.71 -8.37 11.73
C GLU A 104 5.44 -9.85 11.99
N GLU A 105 5.06 -10.59 10.96
CA GLU A 105 4.84 -12.02 11.06
C GLU A 105 6.12 -12.77 11.45
N ILE A 106 7.24 -12.40 10.84
CA ILE A 106 8.53 -13.00 11.14
C ILE A 106 8.93 -12.72 12.58
N GLU A 107 8.76 -11.49 13.03
CA GLU A 107 9.08 -11.09 14.39
C GLU A 107 8.17 -11.74 15.41
N GLY A 108 6.92 -12.01 15.04
CA GLY A 108 5.95 -12.63 15.92
C GLY A 108 6.20 -14.11 16.16
N ASN A 109 7.07 -14.69 15.39
CA ASN A 109 7.45 -16.09 15.54
C ASN A 109 8.67 -16.22 16.46
#